data_ff04b15a6df17a5557819ac1022898b1
#
_entry.id   ff04b15a6df17a5557819ac1022898b1
#
_cell.length_a   1.000
_cell.length_b   1.000
_cell.length_c   1.000
_cell.angle_alpha   90.00
_cell.angle_beta   90.00
_cell.angle_gamma   90.00
#
_symmetry.space_group_name_H-M   'P 1'
#
loop_
_entity.id
_entity.type
_entity.pdbx_description
1 polymer ?
#
loop_
_entity_poly.entity_id
_entity_poly.type
_entity_poly.pdbx_seq_one_letter_code
_entity_poly.pdbx_strand_id
1 'polypeptide(L)'
;MRSKTLGFAGIAVCLGLLLAPCTNLVQAKSAPDAVVTAPIALQDLPKEGQETYLLIRQGGPFRYEKDGVVFGNRERLLPPASRGFYREYTVRTPGEKTRGARRIVCGGEEPRLPKKCFYTQDHYASFREIVNTPSTSVKPQ
;
A
#
# COMPACT_ATOMS: atom_id res chain seq x y z
N MET A 1 39.00 57.79 64.63
CA MET A 1 38.27 58.90 63.92
C MET A 1 37.49 58.15 62.84
N ARG A 2 36.21 58.02 63.05
CA ARG A 2 35.07 58.65 62.35
C ARG A 2 35.23 58.51 60.81
N SER A 3 34.33 57.89 60.05
CA SER A 3 32.90 58.08 59.83
C SER A 3 32.40 57.00 58.94
N LYS A 4 31.29 56.32 59.21
CA LYS A 4 29.91 56.53 58.69
C LYS A 4 29.80 56.73 57.19
N THR A 5 29.11 55.81 56.52
CA THR A 5 27.79 56.05 55.83
C THR A 5 27.37 54.79 55.13
N LEU A 6 26.23 54.29 55.45
CA LEU A 6 24.96 54.22 54.68
C LEU A 6 25.18 53.67 53.27
N GLY A 7 24.71 52.44 52.91
CA GLY A 7 23.33 52.01 52.84
C GLY A 7 22.74 52.30 51.47
N PHE A 8 22.64 51.29 50.63
CA PHE A 8 21.54 51.28 49.62
C PHE A 8 21.21 49.80 49.27
N ALA A 9 20.00 49.49 49.58
CA ALA A 9 19.40 48.25 49.21
C ALA A 9 19.13 48.25 47.69
N GLY A 10 19.78 47.37 46.96
CA GLY A 10 19.49 47.12 45.57
C GLY A 10 18.68 45.80 45.43
N ILE A 11 17.41 45.95 45.20
CA ILE A 11 16.51 44.85 44.88
C ILE A 11 16.90 44.34 43.51
N ALA A 12 17.57 43.19 43.44
CA ALA A 12 17.78 42.46 42.20
C ALA A 12 16.50 41.70 41.84
N VAL A 13 15.74 42.25 40.89
CA VAL A 13 14.64 41.55 40.24
C VAL A 13 15.25 40.52 39.34
N CYS A 14 15.26 39.24 39.77
CA CYS A 14 15.57 38.12 38.89
C CYS A 14 14.43 37.93 37.92
N LEU A 15 14.58 38.42 36.70
CA LEU A 15 13.72 38.16 35.57
C LEU A 15 13.99 36.72 35.11
N GLY A 16 13.21 35.79 35.63
CA GLY A 16 13.27 34.36 35.23
C GLY A 16 12.82 34.24 33.79
N LEU A 17 13.76 34.02 32.88
CA LEU A 17 13.50 33.63 31.49
C LEU A 17 13.03 32.18 31.48
N LEU A 18 11.72 31.97 31.41
CA LEU A 18 11.13 30.67 31.19
C LEU A 18 11.43 30.24 29.75
N LEU A 19 12.50 29.43 29.59
CA LEU A 19 12.74 28.69 28.37
C LEU A 19 11.72 27.54 28.30
N ALA A 20 10.65 27.74 27.53
CA ALA A 20 9.75 26.70 27.16
C ALA A 20 10.47 25.70 26.21
N PRO A 21 10.52 24.38 26.51
CA PRO A 21 11.03 23.45 25.56
C PRO A 21 10.04 23.35 24.40
N CYS A 22 10.44 23.79 23.20
CA CYS A 22 9.74 23.47 21.98
C CYS A 22 9.88 21.96 21.73
N THR A 23 8.94 21.18 22.20
CA THR A 23 8.79 19.79 21.76
C THR A 23 8.33 19.80 20.31
N ASN A 24 9.28 19.62 19.38
CA ASN A 24 8.95 19.31 18.00
C ASN A 24 8.29 17.93 18.00
N LEU A 25 6.97 17.91 17.95
CA LEU A 25 6.22 16.72 17.57
C LEU A 25 6.61 16.40 16.12
N VAL A 26 7.56 15.49 15.96
CA VAL A 26 7.81 14.84 14.67
C VAL A 26 6.56 14.04 14.39
N GLN A 27 5.66 14.64 13.61
CA GLN A 27 4.52 13.95 13.06
C GLN A 27 5.07 12.89 12.13
N ALA A 28 5.12 11.65 12.60
CA ALA A 28 5.39 10.51 11.74
C ALA A 28 4.31 10.53 10.66
N LYS A 29 4.71 10.89 9.43
CA LYS A 29 3.85 10.81 8.26
C LYS A 29 3.49 9.34 8.12
N SER A 30 2.29 8.98 8.54
CA SER A 30 1.71 7.66 8.28
C SER A 30 1.89 7.39 6.79
N ALA A 31 2.54 6.26 6.45
CA ALA A 31 2.56 5.80 5.08
C ALA A 31 1.10 5.79 4.59
N PRO A 32 0.82 6.23 3.35
CA PRO A 32 -0.54 6.15 2.84
C PRO A 32 -1.00 4.70 3.00
N ASP A 33 -2.09 4.51 3.72
CA ASP A 33 -2.71 3.20 3.87
C ASP A 33 -2.84 2.63 2.47
N ALA A 34 -2.24 1.45 2.26
CA ALA A 34 -2.30 0.76 0.99
C ALA A 34 -3.77 0.77 0.54
N VAL A 35 -4.05 1.38 -0.63
CA VAL A 35 -5.42 1.47 -1.13
C VAL A 35 -5.82 0.10 -1.67
N VAL A 36 -5.84 -0.89 -0.75
CA VAL A 36 -6.53 -2.14 -0.98
C VAL A 36 -8.00 -1.85 -0.71
N THR A 37 -8.74 -1.65 -1.78
CA THR A 37 -10.18 -1.46 -1.72
C THR A 37 -10.88 -2.78 -1.37
N ALA A 38 -12.20 -2.76 -1.18
CA ALA A 38 -12.97 -3.95 -0.83
C ALA A 38 -12.59 -5.17 -1.70
N PRO A 39 -12.47 -6.37 -1.12
CA PRO A 39 -12.15 -7.60 -1.86
C PRO A 39 -13.08 -7.82 -3.06
N ILE A 40 -12.64 -8.58 -4.03
CA ILE A 40 -13.44 -9.00 -5.19
C ILE A 40 -13.52 -10.51 -5.24
N ALA A 41 -14.72 -11.07 -5.37
CA ALA A 41 -14.85 -12.48 -5.59
C ALA A 41 -14.30 -12.87 -6.97
N LEU A 42 -13.67 -14.05 -7.09
CA LEU A 42 -13.11 -14.52 -8.35
C LEU A 42 -14.14 -14.49 -9.49
N GLN A 43 -15.36 -14.85 -9.21
CA GLN A 43 -16.47 -14.86 -10.17
C GLN A 43 -16.95 -13.47 -10.61
N ASP A 44 -16.66 -12.43 -9.81
CA ASP A 44 -17.00 -11.04 -10.10
C ASP A 44 -15.91 -10.32 -10.90
N LEU A 45 -14.77 -10.97 -11.14
CA LEU A 45 -13.76 -10.48 -12.07
C LEU A 45 -14.32 -10.46 -13.51
N PRO A 46 -13.84 -9.55 -14.37
CA PRO A 46 -14.04 -9.69 -15.79
C PRO A 46 -13.64 -11.09 -16.26
N LYS A 47 -14.31 -11.61 -17.30
CA LYS A 47 -14.03 -12.95 -17.84
C LYS A 47 -12.54 -13.17 -18.11
N GLU A 48 -11.86 -12.18 -18.68
CA GLU A 48 -10.42 -12.23 -18.94
C GLU A 48 -9.58 -12.28 -17.65
N GLY A 49 -10.09 -11.71 -16.56
CA GLY A 49 -9.46 -11.81 -15.23
C GLY A 49 -9.57 -13.21 -14.66
N GLN A 50 -10.75 -13.84 -14.79
CA GLN A 50 -10.95 -15.22 -14.38
C GLN A 50 -10.06 -16.19 -15.18
N GLU A 51 -10.00 -16.02 -16.50
CA GLU A 51 -9.13 -16.79 -17.40
C GLU A 51 -7.64 -16.63 -17.00
N THR A 52 -7.19 -15.40 -16.77
CA THR A 52 -5.81 -15.13 -16.33
C THR A 52 -5.51 -15.79 -14.98
N TYR A 53 -6.43 -15.72 -14.02
CA TYR A 53 -6.27 -16.37 -12.72
C TYR A 53 -6.09 -17.90 -12.85
N LEU A 54 -6.87 -18.53 -13.71
CA LEU A 54 -6.74 -19.96 -13.99
C LEU A 54 -5.40 -20.29 -14.66
N LEU A 55 -4.97 -19.48 -15.64
CA LEU A 55 -3.66 -19.65 -16.30
C LEU A 55 -2.50 -19.53 -15.30
N ILE A 56 -2.57 -18.63 -14.32
CA ILE A 56 -1.56 -18.51 -13.28
C ILE A 56 -1.41 -19.85 -12.52
N ARG A 57 -2.53 -20.44 -12.12
CA ARG A 57 -2.53 -21.71 -11.40
C ARG A 57 -2.08 -22.91 -12.27
N GLN A 58 -2.26 -22.83 -13.58
CA GLN A 58 -1.77 -23.82 -14.53
C GLN A 58 -0.29 -23.63 -14.90
N GLY A 59 0.25 -22.42 -14.67
CA GLY A 59 1.62 -22.04 -15.05
C GLY A 59 1.76 -21.60 -16.50
N GLY A 60 0.70 -21.11 -17.10
CA GLY A 60 0.64 -20.64 -18.49
C GLY A 60 0.02 -21.65 -19.46
N PRO A 61 0.21 -21.45 -20.78
CA PRO A 61 1.09 -20.45 -21.40
C PRO A 61 0.55 -19.01 -21.30
N PHE A 62 1.45 -18.06 -21.10
CA PHE A 62 1.10 -16.65 -21.01
C PHE A 62 1.30 -15.94 -22.36
N ARG A 63 0.43 -14.95 -22.63
CA ARG A 63 0.44 -14.22 -23.91
C ARG A 63 1.51 -13.15 -23.98
N TYR A 64 1.83 -12.52 -22.86
CA TYR A 64 2.72 -11.37 -22.83
C TYR A 64 4.04 -11.73 -22.15
N GLU A 65 5.15 -11.26 -22.72
CA GLU A 65 6.50 -11.50 -22.21
C GLU A 65 6.69 -11.04 -20.76
N LYS A 66 5.93 -10.03 -20.35
CA LYS A 66 5.97 -9.49 -18.99
C LYS A 66 5.14 -10.30 -17.98
N ASP A 67 4.39 -11.30 -18.42
CA ASP A 67 3.60 -12.11 -17.49
C ASP A 67 4.52 -13.04 -16.69
N GLY A 68 4.30 -13.06 -15.37
CA GLY A 68 5.13 -13.83 -14.43
C GLY A 68 6.41 -13.14 -13.97
N VAL A 69 6.71 -11.91 -14.44
CA VAL A 69 7.84 -11.14 -13.91
C VAL A 69 7.59 -10.66 -12.49
N VAL A 70 8.69 -10.41 -11.76
CA VAL A 70 8.62 -9.92 -10.39
C VAL A 70 8.01 -8.52 -10.34
N PHE A 71 6.96 -8.36 -9.53
CA PHE A 71 6.37 -7.08 -9.19
C PHE A 71 7.03 -6.52 -7.92
N GLY A 72 7.64 -5.33 -8.04
CA GLY A 72 8.50 -4.79 -6.99
C GLY A 72 7.77 -4.16 -5.79
N ASN A 73 6.45 -3.94 -5.86
CA ASN A 73 5.64 -3.27 -4.83
C ASN A 73 6.30 -2.00 -4.27
N ARG A 74 6.90 -1.17 -5.13
CA ARG A 74 7.68 0.01 -4.73
C ARG A 74 6.84 1.05 -3.99
N GLU A 75 5.59 1.21 -4.42
CA GLU A 75 4.62 2.12 -3.81
C GLU A 75 4.01 1.55 -2.51
N ARG A 76 4.37 0.31 -2.14
CA ARG A 76 3.88 -0.37 -0.94
C ARG A 76 2.36 -0.46 -0.84
N LEU A 77 1.68 -0.55 -1.98
CA LEU A 77 0.22 -0.69 -2.04
C LEU A 77 -0.26 -2.09 -1.66
N LEU A 78 0.59 -3.09 -1.80
CA LEU A 78 0.35 -4.46 -1.33
C LEU A 78 1.08 -4.70 0.00
N PRO A 79 0.65 -5.69 0.79
CA PRO A 79 1.32 -6.04 2.04
C PRO A 79 2.83 -6.23 1.85
N PRO A 80 3.67 -5.81 2.81
CA PRO A 80 5.11 -6.00 2.75
C PRO A 80 5.45 -7.49 2.59
N ALA A 81 6.39 -7.80 1.70
CA ALA A 81 6.89 -9.16 1.49
C ALA A 81 8.35 -9.13 1.00
N SER A 82 9.01 -10.29 1.01
CA SER A 82 10.37 -10.45 0.52
C SER A 82 10.46 -10.16 -0.98
N ARG A 83 11.66 -9.80 -1.43
CA ARG A 83 11.91 -9.57 -2.86
C ARG A 83 11.58 -10.83 -3.66
N GLY A 84 10.86 -10.67 -4.77
CA GLY A 84 10.46 -11.79 -5.64
C GLY A 84 9.18 -12.49 -5.22
N PHE A 85 8.60 -12.13 -4.07
CA PHE A 85 7.35 -12.73 -3.59
C PHE A 85 6.16 -12.44 -4.52
N TYR A 86 6.06 -11.22 -5.06
CA TYR A 86 5.00 -10.82 -5.96
C TYR A 86 5.40 -10.99 -7.43
N ARG A 87 4.45 -11.45 -8.25
CA ARG A 87 4.54 -11.55 -9.72
C ARG A 87 3.32 -10.95 -10.36
N GLU A 88 3.52 -10.25 -11.49
CA GLU A 88 2.44 -9.62 -12.23
C GLU A 88 2.03 -10.41 -13.46
N TYR A 89 0.74 -10.31 -13.82
CA TYR A 89 0.16 -10.94 -14.98
C TYR A 89 -0.84 -10.01 -15.65
N THR A 90 -0.87 -10.00 -16.96
CA THR A 90 -1.75 -9.15 -17.76
C THR A 90 -3.16 -9.76 -17.81
N VAL A 91 -4.15 -8.95 -17.49
CA VAL A 91 -5.55 -9.24 -17.78
C VAL A 91 -5.91 -8.51 -19.06
N ARG A 92 -6.24 -9.25 -20.10
CA ARG A 92 -6.57 -8.69 -21.40
C ARG A 92 -7.77 -7.74 -21.30
N THR A 93 -7.71 -6.61 -21.98
CA THR A 93 -8.84 -5.69 -22.14
C THR A 93 -9.38 -5.84 -23.56
N PRO A 94 -10.61 -6.29 -23.76
CA PRO A 94 -11.22 -6.41 -25.10
C PRO A 94 -11.14 -5.08 -25.86
N GLY A 95 -10.77 -5.14 -27.13
CA GLY A 95 -10.60 -3.95 -27.98
C GLY A 95 -9.29 -3.19 -27.82
N GLU A 96 -8.52 -3.46 -26.74
CA GLU A 96 -7.22 -2.84 -26.52
C GLU A 96 -6.13 -3.56 -27.32
N LYS A 97 -5.34 -2.80 -28.08
CA LYS A 97 -4.22 -3.32 -28.91
C LYS A 97 -2.94 -3.53 -28.11
N THR A 98 -2.81 -2.82 -27.00
CA THR A 98 -1.66 -2.91 -26.08
C THR A 98 -1.96 -3.90 -24.93
N ARG A 99 -1.06 -3.96 -23.93
CA ARG A 99 -1.33 -4.74 -22.70
C ARG A 99 -2.50 -4.18 -21.88
N GLY A 100 -2.93 -2.93 -22.17
CA GLY A 100 -3.93 -2.24 -21.36
C GLY A 100 -3.46 -2.01 -19.91
N ALA A 101 -4.39 -1.61 -19.02
CA ALA A 101 -4.10 -1.26 -17.64
C ALA A 101 -4.36 -2.39 -16.63
N ARG A 102 -5.15 -3.39 -17.00
CA ARG A 102 -5.61 -4.44 -16.07
C ARG A 102 -4.51 -5.45 -15.76
N ARG A 103 -4.33 -5.79 -14.46
CA ARG A 103 -3.34 -6.78 -14.01
C ARG A 103 -3.92 -7.64 -12.89
N ILE A 104 -3.32 -8.81 -12.73
CA ILE A 104 -3.36 -9.59 -11.50
C ILE A 104 -1.95 -9.65 -10.96
N VAL A 105 -1.77 -9.35 -9.68
CA VAL A 105 -0.51 -9.51 -8.95
C VAL A 105 -0.71 -10.57 -7.89
N CYS A 106 0.04 -11.65 -7.98
CA CYS A 106 -0.04 -12.77 -7.05
C CYS A 106 1.23 -12.88 -6.23
N GLY A 107 1.08 -13.19 -4.94
CA GLY A 107 2.18 -13.39 -4.01
C GLY A 107 2.22 -14.82 -3.48
N GLY A 108 3.42 -15.38 -3.39
CA GLY A 108 3.69 -16.73 -2.91
C GLY A 108 5.09 -17.19 -3.27
N GLU A 109 5.57 -18.24 -2.62
CA GLU A 109 6.86 -18.87 -2.92
C GLU A 109 6.83 -19.57 -4.28
N GLU A 110 5.69 -20.20 -4.59
CA GLU A 110 5.50 -20.91 -5.85
C GLU A 110 4.49 -20.15 -6.74
N PRO A 111 4.87 -19.80 -7.97
CA PRO A 111 4.00 -19.02 -8.86
C PRO A 111 2.65 -19.68 -9.16
N ARG A 112 2.60 -21.02 -9.19
CA ARG A 112 1.35 -21.78 -9.47
C ARG A 112 0.46 -21.94 -8.24
N LEU A 113 1.01 -21.75 -7.04
CA LEU A 113 0.31 -21.90 -5.77
C LEU A 113 0.35 -20.58 -4.99
N PRO A 114 -0.18 -19.49 -5.56
CA PRO A 114 -0.16 -18.20 -4.89
C PRO A 114 -0.98 -18.25 -3.59
N LYS A 115 -0.44 -17.62 -2.54
CA LYS A 115 -1.12 -17.47 -1.26
C LYS A 115 -2.22 -16.41 -1.35
N LYS A 116 -1.95 -15.34 -2.09
CA LYS A 116 -2.86 -14.20 -2.31
C LYS A 116 -2.71 -13.66 -3.71
N CYS A 117 -3.80 -13.22 -4.30
CA CYS A 117 -3.80 -12.49 -5.56
C CYS A 117 -4.62 -11.20 -5.43
N PHE A 118 -4.20 -10.19 -6.15
CA PHE A 118 -4.81 -8.86 -6.17
C PHE A 118 -5.08 -8.45 -7.61
N TYR A 119 -6.27 -7.91 -7.84
CA TYR A 119 -6.67 -7.37 -9.12
C TYR A 119 -6.54 -5.85 -9.13
N THR A 120 -6.04 -5.29 -10.22
CA THR A 120 -6.05 -3.86 -10.52
C THR A 120 -6.59 -3.62 -11.93
N GLN A 121 -7.41 -2.59 -12.07
CA GLN A 121 -7.94 -2.16 -13.36
C GLN A 121 -7.36 -0.84 -13.86
N ASP A 122 -6.56 -0.17 -13.03
CA ASP A 122 -6.08 1.20 -13.19
C ASP A 122 -4.55 1.32 -13.17
N HIS A 123 -3.86 0.28 -13.67
CA HIS A 123 -2.41 0.23 -13.78
C HIS A 123 -1.70 0.47 -12.43
N TYR A 124 -2.09 -0.34 -11.44
CA TYR A 124 -1.52 -0.38 -10.08
C TYR A 124 -1.87 0.81 -9.17
N ALA A 125 -2.80 1.71 -9.55
CA ALA A 125 -3.21 2.79 -8.68
C ALA A 125 -4.04 2.31 -7.48
N SER A 126 -4.84 1.26 -7.68
CA SER A 126 -5.58 0.57 -6.62
C SER A 126 -5.56 -0.94 -6.81
N PHE A 127 -5.82 -1.67 -5.71
CA PHE A 127 -5.87 -3.13 -5.72
C PHE A 127 -7.09 -3.64 -4.97
N ARG A 128 -7.59 -4.80 -5.41
CA ARG A 128 -8.64 -5.57 -4.74
C ARG A 128 -8.13 -6.99 -4.52
N GLU A 129 -8.14 -7.48 -3.28
CA GLU A 129 -7.78 -8.89 -3.02
C GLU A 129 -8.82 -9.82 -3.67
N ILE A 130 -8.36 -10.79 -4.44
CA ILE A 130 -9.21 -11.79 -5.06
C ILE A 130 -9.51 -12.87 -4.04
N VAL A 131 -10.79 -13.09 -3.75
CA VAL A 131 -11.25 -14.10 -2.80
C VAL A 131 -12.10 -15.18 -3.49
N ASN A 132 -11.95 -16.43 -3.05
CA ASN A 132 -12.76 -17.56 -3.55
C ASN A 132 -14.04 -17.71 -2.72
N THR A 133 -14.73 -16.63 -2.40
CA THR A 133 -16.00 -16.68 -1.69
C THR A 133 -17.14 -16.65 -2.69
N PRO A 134 -18.20 -17.46 -2.50
CA PRO A 134 -19.43 -17.26 -3.28
C PRO A 134 -19.90 -15.82 -3.09
N SER A 135 -20.22 -15.15 -4.19
CA SER A 135 -20.78 -13.78 -4.13
C SER A 135 -22.04 -13.81 -3.27
N THR A 136 -21.93 -13.24 -2.07
CA THR A 136 -23.14 -12.90 -1.32
C THR A 136 -23.63 -11.56 -1.88
N SER A 137 -24.23 -11.60 -3.05
CA SER A 137 -25.03 -10.50 -3.52
C SER A 137 -26.23 -10.40 -2.60
N VAL A 138 -26.11 -9.62 -1.53
CA VAL A 138 -27.26 -9.12 -0.80
C VAL A 138 -27.98 -8.17 -1.76
N LYS A 139 -29.00 -8.71 -2.45
CA LYS A 139 -29.97 -7.91 -3.17
C LYS A 139 -30.71 -7.09 -2.12
N PRO A 140 -30.67 -5.76 -2.14
CA PRO A 140 -31.55 -4.97 -1.27
C PRO A 140 -32.99 -5.26 -1.67
N GLN A 141 -33.82 -5.66 -0.69
CA GLN A 141 -35.26 -5.75 -0.83
C GLN A 141 -35.87 -4.35 -0.84
#